data_ccb450b88b954d8ab7e459ce2265246a
#
_entry.id   ccb450b88b954d8ab7e459ce2265246a
#
_cell.length_a   1.000
_cell.length_b   1.000
_cell.length_c   1.000
_cell.angle_alpha   90.00
_cell.angle_beta   90.00
_cell.angle_gamma   90.00
#
_symmetry.space_group_name_H-M   'P 1'
#
loop_
_entity.id
_entity.type
_entity.pdbx_description
1 polymer ?
#
loop_
_entity_poly.entity_id
_entity_poly.type
_entity_poly.pdbx_seq_one_letter_code
_entity_poly.pdbx_strand_id
1 'polypeptide(L)'
;MRLAQKTNFFFSYFFVWIVCFISQSAYAEFRSVASAKTILYEAPSATTKRVYLVGEGYPLEIIVNLGDWLKVRDPYGTFSLAESKNLQSKRTVIVKVDKANIYKDPESKSALVATIEKDVVIELSDPLIANGWIKVRYQQDLDGYIQTSQVWGI
;
A
#
# COMPACT_ATOMS: atom_id res chain seq x y z
N MET A 1 40.11 -68.41 22.60
CA MET A 1 38.95 -68.29 21.76
C MET A 1 38.21 -67.00 22.18
N ARG A 2 38.48 -65.87 21.51
CA ARG A 2 37.92 -64.55 21.86
C ARG A 2 36.90 -64.16 20.80
N LEU A 3 35.65 -64.04 21.21
CA LEU A 3 34.57 -63.56 20.42
C LEU A 3 34.69 -62.04 20.30
N ALA A 4 34.85 -61.54 19.07
CA ALA A 4 34.82 -60.13 18.77
C ALA A 4 33.36 -59.66 18.67
N GLN A 5 32.95 -58.77 19.58
CA GLN A 5 31.67 -58.09 19.52
C GLN A 5 31.75 -56.95 18.47
N LYS A 6 30.95 -57.05 17.41
CA LYS A 6 30.77 -56.01 16.46
C LYS A 6 29.75 -54.99 17.02
N THR A 7 30.23 -53.85 17.42
CA THR A 7 29.41 -52.69 17.75
C THR A 7 28.91 -52.05 16.48
N ASN A 8 27.62 -52.20 16.19
CA ASN A 8 26.96 -51.46 15.10
C ASN A 8 26.69 -50.04 15.56
N PHE A 9 27.43 -49.10 15.03
CA PHE A 9 27.16 -47.67 15.15
C PHE A 9 26.00 -47.29 14.22
N PHE A 10 24.78 -47.22 14.75
CA PHE A 10 23.68 -46.61 14.05
C PHE A 10 23.85 -45.10 14.07
N PHE A 11 24.39 -44.56 12.99
CA PHE A 11 24.40 -43.11 12.75
C PHE A 11 22.96 -42.68 12.40
N SER A 12 22.23 -42.25 13.40
CA SER A 12 20.92 -41.62 13.23
C SER A 12 21.11 -40.24 12.62
N TYR A 13 20.88 -40.14 11.30
CA TYR A 13 20.83 -38.85 10.63
C TYR A 13 19.51 -38.15 11.06
N PHE A 14 19.61 -37.33 12.09
CA PHE A 14 18.60 -36.39 12.48
C PHE A 14 18.59 -35.30 11.43
N PHE A 15 17.74 -35.47 10.37
CA PHE A 15 17.53 -34.51 9.31
C PHE A 15 16.69 -33.38 9.90
N VAL A 16 17.36 -32.36 10.42
CA VAL A 16 16.73 -31.11 10.86
C VAL A 16 16.22 -30.41 9.62
N TRP A 17 14.93 -30.55 9.32
CA TRP A 17 14.21 -29.73 8.36
C TRP A 17 14.15 -28.31 8.92
N ILE A 18 15.14 -27.49 8.58
CA ILE A 18 15.06 -26.05 8.73
C ILE A 18 14.06 -25.56 7.67
N VAL A 19 12.80 -25.47 8.03
CA VAL A 19 11.79 -24.76 7.26
C VAL A 19 12.15 -23.28 7.39
N CYS A 20 12.93 -22.75 6.42
CA CYS A 20 13.07 -21.32 6.23
C CYS A 20 11.68 -20.76 5.90
N PHE A 21 10.99 -20.24 6.88
CA PHE A 21 9.86 -19.33 6.67
C PHE A 21 10.44 -18.08 5.99
N ILE A 22 10.42 -18.07 4.66
CA ILE A 22 10.63 -16.85 3.89
C ILE A 22 9.42 -16.00 4.19
N SER A 23 9.55 -15.08 5.15
CA SER A 23 8.57 -14.03 5.39
C SER A 23 8.53 -13.17 4.14
N GLN A 24 7.63 -13.48 3.23
CA GLN A 24 7.32 -12.58 2.13
C GLN A 24 6.67 -11.35 2.77
N SER A 25 7.40 -10.25 2.80
CA SER A 25 6.83 -8.96 3.11
C SER A 25 5.78 -8.68 2.05
N ALA A 26 4.52 -8.89 2.38
CA ALA A 26 3.40 -8.50 1.54
C ALA A 26 3.37 -6.97 1.54
N TYR A 27 3.99 -6.36 0.53
CA TYR A 27 3.79 -4.94 0.29
C TYR A 27 2.36 -4.76 -0.20
N ALA A 28 1.63 -3.87 0.46
CA ALA A 28 0.30 -3.49 0.01
C ALA A 28 0.40 -2.87 -1.39
N GLU A 29 -0.31 -3.46 -2.36
CA GLU A 29 -0.39 -2.88 -3.70
C GLU A 29 -1.42 -1.76 -3.68
N PHE A 30 -0.98 -0.56 -4.02
CA PHE A 30 -1.88 0.58 -4.17
C PHE A 30 -1.97 1.01 -5.63
N ARG A 31 -3.17 1.39 -6.04
CA ARG A 31 -3.46 2.05 -7.31
C ARG A 31 -4.27 3.31 -7.06
N SER A 32 -4.32 4.20 -8.02
CA SER A 32 -5.21 5.35 -7.98
C SER A 32 -6.27 5.29 -9.07
N VAL A 33 -7.37 5.98 -8.84
CA VAL A 33 -8.44 6.15 -9.83
C VAL A 33 -7.92 6.96 -11.01
N ALA A 34 -8.16 6.47 -12.24
CA ALA A 34 -7.65 7.06 -13.48
C ALA A 34 -8.58 8.13 -14.06
N SER A 35 -9.85 8.17 -13.67
CA SER A 35 -10.86 9.04 -14.25
C SER A 35 -11.53 9.94 -13.22
N ALA A 36 -12.08 11.07 -13.67
CA ALA A 36 -12.72 12.05 -12.80
C ALA A 36 -13.90 11.50 -11.98
N LYS A 37 -14.52 10.40 -12.43
CA LYS A 37 -15.65 9.75 -11.76
C LYS A 37 -15.57 8.24 -11.93
N THR A 38 -15.30 7.51 -10.86
CA THR A 38 -15.32 6.05 -10.84
C THR A 38 -16.27 5.56 -9.77
N ILE A 39 -17.10 4.58 -10.13
CA ILE A 39 -18.06 3.96 -9.22
C ILE A 39 -17.39 2.74 -8.60
N LEU A 40 -17.52 2.61 -7.28
CA LEU A 40 -17.18 1.42 -6.52
C LEU A 40 -18.47 0.64 -6.26
N TYR A 41 -18.40 -0.70 -6.39
CA TYR A 41 -19.56 -1.59 -6.35
C TYR A 41 -19.47 -2.57 -5.18
N GLU A 42 -20.60 -3.15 -4.79
CA GLU A 42 -20.68 -4.17 -3.73
C GLU A 42 -20.21 -5.54 -4.22
N ALA A 43 -20.40 -5.84 -5.52
CA ALA A 43 -19.97 -7.11 -6.14
C ALA A 43 -19.37 -6.85 -7.55
N PRO A 44 -18.64 -7.81 -8.15
CA PRO A 44 -17.96 -7.62 -9.44
C PRO A 44 -18.93 -7.61 -10.64
N SER A 45 -19.85 -6.67 -10.62
CA SER A 45 -20.81 -6.41 -11.70
C SER A 45 -21.31 -4.98 -11.66
N ALA A 46 -21.39 -4.31 -12.80
CA ALA A 46 -21.91 -2.94 -12.91
C ALA A 46 -23.42 -2.82 -12.65
N THR A 47 -24.15 -3.95 -12.56
CA THR A 47 -25.58 -4.00 -12.22
C THR A 47 -25.84 -4.09 -10.73
N THR A 48 -24.78 -4.30 -9.91
CA THR A 48 -24.91 -4.40 -8.45
C THR A 48 -25.00 -3.02 -7.81
N LYS A 49 -25.24 -3.01 -6.50
CA LYS A 49 -25.33 -1.79 -5.73
C LYS A 49 -24.06 -0.97 -5.84
N ARG A 50 -24.22 0.29 -6.15
CA ARG A 50 -23.17 1.31 -6.12
C ARG A 50 -22.90 1.71 -4.69
N VAL A 51 -21.63 1.61 -4.26
CA VAL A 51 -21.23 1.93 -2.88
C VAL A 51 -20.78 3.37 -2.77
N TYR A 52 -19.82 3.76 -3.61
CA TYR A 52 -19.24 5.12 -3.64
C TYR A 52 -18.99 5.59 -5.06
N LEU A 53 -18.92 6.91 -5.19
CA LEU A 53 -18.36 7.60 -6.35
C LEU A 53 -17.09 8.30 -5.88
N VAL A 54 -15.95 7.96 -6.52
CA VAL A 54 -14.63 8.51 -6.21
C VAL A 54 -14.04 9.24 -7.40
N GLY A 55 -13.23 10.26 -7.11
CA GLY A 55 -12.62 11.11 -8.12
C GLY A 55 -11.26 10.61 -8.59
N GLU A 56 -10.72 11.29 -9.59
CA GLU A 56 -9.38 11.04 -10.11
C GLU A 56 -8.32 11.12 -9.00
N GLY A 57 -7.34 10.22 -9.07
CA GLY A 57 -6.26 10.14 -8.11
C GLY A 57 -6.63 9.50 -6.78
N TYR A 58 -7.91 9.20 -6.49
CA TYR A 58 -8.29 8.59 -5.21
C TYR A 58 -7.53 7.28 -4.99
N PRO A 59 -6.73 7.13 -3.90
CA PRO A 59 -5.95 5.94 -3.66
C PRO A 59 -6.84 4.78 -3.21
N LEU A 60 -6.50 3.58 -3.70
CA LEU A 60 -7.16 2.33 -3.33
C LEU A 60 -6.11 1.25 -3.13
N GLU A 61 -6.22 0.52 -2.03
CA GLU A 61 -5.41 -0.67 -1.77
C GLU A 61 -6.03 -1.87 -2.47
N ILE A 62 -5.22 -2.59 -3.22
CA ILE A 62 -5.67 -3.79 -3.93
C ILE A 62 -5.57 -4.99 -2.99
N ILE A 63 -6.71 -5.58 -2.69
CA ILE A 63 -6.81 -6.75 -1.80
C ILE A 63 -6.81 -8.05 -2.61
N VAL A 64 -7.59 -8.08 -3.72
CA VAL A 64 -7.66 -9.23 -4.61
C VAL A 64 -7.81 -8.76 -6.05
N ASN A 65 -7.01 -9.35 -6.94
CA ASN A 65 -7.15 -9.16 -8.38
C ASN A 65 -8.03 -10.28 -8.94
N LEU A 66 -9.18 -9.92 -9.51
CA LEU A 66 -10.15 -10.82 -10.13
C LEU A 66 -10.19 -10.66 -11.67
N GLY A 67 -9.13 -10.10 -12.27
CA GLY A 67 -9.06 -9.80 -13.69
C GLY A 67 -9.67 -8.45 -14.03
N ASP A 68 -10.88 -8.43 -14.60
CA ASP A 68 -11.59 -7.20 -14.95
C ASP A 68 -12.05 -6.40 -13.73
N TRP A 69 -12.06 -7.02 -12.56
CA TRP A 69 -12.44 -6.43 -11.30
C TRP A 69 -11.34 -6.55 -10.25
N LEU A 70 -11.22 -5.53 -9.41
CA LEU A 70 -10.32 -5.51 -8.27
C LEU A 70 -11.13 -5.35 -6.99
N LYS A 71 -10.93 -6.25 -6.02
CA LYS A 71 -11.41 -6.00 -4.66
C LYS A 71 -10.45 -5.03 -4.01
N VAL A 72 -10.98 -3.91 -3.55
CA VAL A 72 -10.19 -2.80 -3.02
C VAL A 72 -10.62 -2.44 -1.61
N ARG A 73 -9.72 -1.80 -0.87
CA ARG A 73 -9.98 -1.16 0.42
C ARG A 73 -9.74 0.33 0.29
N ASP A 74 -10.61 1.13 0.82
CA ASP A 74 -10.51 2.58 0.86
C ASP A 74 -9.79 3.09 2.13
N PRO A 75 -9.47 4.40 2.25
CA PRO A 75 -8.84 4.99 3.43
C PRO A 75 -9.63 4.83 4.73
N TYR A 76 -10.94 4.56 4.65
CA TYR A 76 -11.84 4.37 5.78
C TYR A 76 -12.02 2.90 6.16
N GLY A 77 -11.34 1.99 5.45
CA GLY A 77 -11.39 0.56 5.70
C GLY A 77 -12.55 -0.17 5.01
N THR A 78 -13.32 0.51 4.16
CA THR A 78 -14.44 -0.09 3.43
C THR A 78 -13.93 -0.94 2.26
N PHE A 79 -14.47 -2.15 2.13
CA PHE A 79 -14.20 -3.03 0.99
C PHE A 79 -15.24 -2.84 -0.10
N SER A 80 -14.77 -2.74 -1.34
CA SER A 80 -15.62 -2.63 -2.52
C SER A 80 -14.96 -3.23 -3.75
N LEU A 81 -15.66 -3.22 -4.88
CA LEU A 81 -15.17 -3.69 -6.17
C LEU A 81 -15.04 -2.51 -7.14
N ALA A 82 -13.89 -2.41 -7.80
CA ALA A 82 -13.61 -1.46 -8.86
C ALA A 82 -13.31 -2.18 -10.17
N GLU A 83 -13.75 -1.65 -11.30
CA GLU A 83 -13.31 -2.14 -12.60
C GLU A 83 -11.82 -1.83 -12.80
N SER A 84 -11.02 -2.83 -13.16
CA SER A 84 -9.57 -2.71 -13.33
C SER A 84 -9.18 -1.60 -14.30
N LYS A 85 -9.94 -1.40 -15.38
CA LYS A 85 -9.72 -0.37 -16.41
C LYS A 85 -9.80 1.07 -15.90
N ASN A 86 -10.48 1.28 -14.75
CA ASN A 86 -10.67 2.59 -14.13
C ASN A 86 -9.56 2.95 -13.14
N LEU A 87 -8.60 2.04 -12.93
CA LEU A 87 -7.47 2.25 -12.03
C LEU A 87 -6.15 2.33 -12.80
N GLN A 88 -5.21 3.09 -12.28
CA GLN A 88 -3.88 3.31 -12.85
C GLN A 88 -2.79 3.03 -11.80
N SER A 89 -1.56 2.81 -12.27
CA SER A 89 -0.40 2.57 -11.42
C SER A 89 0.19 3.84 -10.80
N LYS A 90 -0.27 5.02 -11.22
CA LYS A 90 0.16 6.29 -10.61
C LYS A 90 -0.17 6.25 -9.12
N ARG A 91 0.85 6.48 -8.29
CA ARG A 91 0.71 6.44 -6.84
C ARG A 91 0.28 7.80 -6.31
N THR A 92 -0.68 7.75 -5.40
CA THR A 92 -1.17 8.91 -4.67
C THR A 92 -1.36 8.56 -3.21
N VAL A 93 -1.40 9.56 -2.37
CA VAL A 93 -1.77 9.45 -0.95
C VAL A 93 -2.91 10.40 -0.65
N ILE A 94 -3.68 10.10 0.38
CA ILE A 94 -4.75 10.97 0.87
C ILE A 94 -4.45 11.39 2.31
N VAL A 95 -4.68 12.64 2.63
CA VAL A 95 -4.50 13.19 3.98
C VAL A 95 -5.61 12.66 4.90
N LYS A 96 -5.22 12.05 6.04
CA LYS A 96 -6.16 11.46 7.00
C LYS A 96 -6.31 12.24 8.31
N VAL A 97 -5.50 13.26 8.52
CA VAL A 97 -5.57 14.19 9.65
C VAL A 97 -6.22 15.51 9.22
N ASP A 98 -6.75 16.30 10.15
CA ASP A 98 -7.45 17.53 9.81
C ASP A 98 -6.59 18.50 9.02
N LYS A 99 -5.30 18.62 9.39
CA LYS A 99 -4.30 19.41 8.67
C LYS A 99 -2.96 18.67 8.66
N ALA A 100 -2.36 18.54 7.50
CA ALA A 100 -1.03 18.00 7.28
C ALA A 100 -0.11 19.06 6.68
N ASN A 101 1.16 19.06 7.06
CA ASN A 101 2.14 20.01 6.57
C ASN A 101 3.11 19.33 5.60
N ILE A 102 3.36 19.98 4.48
CA ILE A 102 4.42 19.63 3.54
C ILE A 102 5.60 20.54 3.81
N TYR A 103 6.77 19.97 4.00
CA TYR A 103 8.02 20.65 4.27
C TYR A 103 9.00 20.49 3.09
N LYS A 104 9.94 21.43 2.98
CA LYS A 104 10.96 21.40 1.93
C LYS A 104 11.90 20.20 2.05
N ASP A 105 12.28 19.84 3.28
CA ASP A 105 13.14 18.70 3.61
C ASP A 105 12.43 17.75 4.56
N PRO A 106 12.86 16.49 4.70
CA PRO A 106 12.19 15.46 5.53
C PRO A 106 12.45 15.67 7.04
N GLU A 107 12.15 16.86 7.52
CA GLU A 107 12.26 17.24 8.93
C GLU A 107 11.28 18.35 9.30
N SER A 108 10.77 18.32 10.54
CA SER A 108 9.73 19.26 11.00
C SER A 108 10.23 20.69 11.22
N LYS A 109 11.55 20.91 11.21
CA LYS A 109 12.17 22.25 11.36
C LYS A 109 12.47 22.88 10.00
N SER A 110 12.30 22.17 8.90
CA SER A 110 12.48 22.69 7.56
C SER A 110 11.41 23.73 7.20
N ALA A 111 11.65 24.46 6.13
CA ALA A 111 10.69 25.44 5.64
C ALA A 111 9.36 24.79 5.26
N LEU A 112 8.27 25.37 5.74
CA LEU A 112 6.91 24.96 5.40
C LEU A 112 6.63 25.34 3.94
N VAL A 113 6.23 24.36 3.12
CA VAL A 113 5.86 24.52 1.72
C VAL A 113 4.35 24.76 1.58
N ALA A 114 3.55 23.91 2.23
CA ALA A 114 2.09 24.00 2.19
C ALA A 114 1.48 23.34 3.43
N THR A 115 0.24 23.76 3.75
CA THR A 115 -0.64 23.07 4.69
C THR A 115 -1.83 22.52 3.93
N ILE A 116 -2.10 21.23 4.07
CA ILE A 116 -3.10 20.48 3.32
C ILE A 116 -4.20 20.01 4.26
N GLU A 117 -5.44 20.14 3.84
CA GLU A 117 -6.59 19.70 4.63
C GLU A 117 -6.87 18.21 4.46
N LYS A 118 -7.66 17.66 5.36
CA LYS A 118 -8.12 16.28 5.33
C LYS A 118 -8.80 15.95 3.99
N ASP A 119 -8.68 14.70 3.58
CA ASP A 119 -9.27 14.12 2.37
C ASP A 119 -8.73 14.69 1.04
N VAL A 120 -7.72 15.55 1.10
CA VAL A 120 -7.03 16.00 -0.11
C VAL A 120 -6.08 14.91 -0.61
N VAL A 121 -6.18 14.64 -1.91
CA VAL A 121 -5.32 13.68 -2.62
C VAL A 121 -4.07 14.39 -3.12
N ILE A 122 -2.92 13.77 -2.92
CA ILE A 122 -1.60 14.30 -3.27
C ILE A 122 -0.82 13.23 -4.04
N GLU A 123 -0.08 13.62 -5.06
CA GLU A 123 0.77 12.71 -5.83
C GLU A 123 1.97 12.24 -4.98
N LEU A 124 2.22 10.94 -4.95
CA LEU A 124 3.41 10.34 -4.35
C LEU A 124 4.54 10.35 -5.39
N SER A 125 5.49 11.28 -5.25
CA SER A 125 6.58 11.44 -6.21
C SER A 125 7.66 10.39 -6.04
N ASP A 126 7.89 9.93 -4.80
CA ASP A 126 8.85 8.88 -4.48
C ASP A 126 8.25 7.98 -3.39
N PRO A 127 8.09 6.66 -3.66
CA PRO A 127 7.56 5.72 -2.67
C PRO A 127 8.56 5.37 -1.55
N LEU A 128 9.81 5.82 -1.64
CA LEU A 128 10.81 5.55 -0.62
C LEU A 128 10.48 6.30 0.68
N ILE A 129 10.34 5.52 1.75
CA ILE A 129 10.14 6.07 3.09
C ILE A 129 11.50 6.31 3.73
N ALA A 130 11.80 7.57 4.04
CA ALA A 130 13.00 7.96 4.77
C ALA A 130 12.62 8.53 6.15
N ASN A 131 12.95 7.81 7.22
CA ASN A 131 12.71 8.23 8.60
C ASN A 131 11.27 8.69 8.89
N GLY A 132 10.28 8.01 8.28
CA GLY A 132 8.85 8.35 8.44
C GLY A 132 8.36 9.49 7.56
N TRP A 133 9.14 9.88 6.53
CA TRP A 133 8.78 10.88 5.54
C TRP A 133 8.70 10.28 4.15
N ILE A 134 7.81 10.82 3.31
CA ILE A 134 7.67 10.50 1.89
C ILE A 134 7.69 11.78 1.07
N LYS A 135 8.21 11.68 -0.16
CA LYS A 135 8.21 12.78 -1.10
C LYS A 135 6.91 12.84 -1.87
N VAL A 136 6.29 14.00 -1.85
CA VAL A 136 5.00 14.24 -2.51
C VAL A 136 5.07 15.46 -3.43
N ARG A 137 4.15 15.50 -4.39
CA ARG A 137 3.91 16.67 -5.25
C ARG A 137 2.48 17.15 -5.04
N TYR A 138 2.35 18.38 -4.60
CA TYR A 138 1.09 19.07 -4.44
C TYR A 138 0.93 20.16 -5.49
N GLN A 139 -0.17 20.12 -6.24
CA GLN A 139 -0.34 20.96 -7.42
C GLN A 139 0.80 20.76 -8.44
N GLN A 140 0.94 21.63 -9.47
CA GLN A 140 1.85 21.33 -10.57
C GLN A 140 3.34 21.44 -10.23
N ASP A 141 3.72 22.19 -9.19
CA ASP A 141 5.13 22.56 -8.93
C ASP A 141 5.55 22.57 -7.45
N LEU A 142 4.70 22.13 -6.53
CA LEU A 142 5.04 22.13 -5.10
C LEU A 142 5.50 20.74 -4.65
N ASP A 143 6.77 20.45 -4.81
CA ASP A 143 7.42 19.26 -4.28
C ASP A 143 7.83 19.48 -2.81
N GLY A 144 7.68 18.44 -1.99
CA GLY A 144 8.11 18.48 -0.60
C GLY A 144 7.93 17.14 0.09
N TYR A 145 8.05 17.14 1.40
CA TYR A 145 7.97 15.95 2.25
C TYR A 145 6.83 16.07 3.24
N ILE A 146 6.09 14.98 3.37
CA ILE A 146 5.01 14.83 4.35
C ILE A 146 5.28 13.61 5.24
N GLN A 147 4.83 13.65 6.48
CA GLN A 147 4.95 12.51 7.39
C GLN A 147 4.01 11.38 6.99
N THR A 148 4.52 10.15 6.98
CA THR A 148 3.73 8.95 6.67
C THR A 148 2.55 8.74 7.61
N SER A 149 2.67 9.20 8.87
CA SER A 149 1.60 9.14 9.88
C SER A 149 0.38 10.01 9.55
N GLN A 150 0.53 10.99 8.66
CA GLN A 150 -0.52 11.95 8.31
C GLN A 150 -1.32 11.56 7.06
N VAL A 151 -0.86 10.52 6.33
CA VAL A 151 -1.45 10.12 5.05
C VAL A 151 -1.77 8.63 5.01
N TRP A 152 -2.51 8.23 3.99
CA TRP A 152 -2.80 6.84 3.65
C TRP A 152 -2.58 6.62 2.15
N GLY A 153 -2.14 5.39 1.75
CA GLY A 153 -1.85 5.06 0.36
C GLY A 153 -0.36 4.75 0.10
N ILE A 154 0.37 4.39 1.17
CA ILE A 154 1.82 4.13 1.13
C ILE A 154 2.11 2.65 0.96
#